data_7ad70313b9c927fabcd6d4a74bed7077
#
_entry.id   7ad70313b9c927fabcd6d4a74bed7077
#
_cell.length_a   1.000
_cell.length_b   1.000
_cell.length_c   1.000
_cell.angle_alpha   90.00
_cell.angle_beta   90.00
_cell.angle_gamma   90.00
#
_symmetry.space_group_name_H-M   'P 1'
#
loop_
_entity.id
_entity.type
_entity.pdbx_description
1 polymer ?
#
loop_
_entity_poly.entity_id
_entity_poly.type
_entity_poly.pdbx_seq_one_letter_code
_entity_poly.pdbx_strand_id
1 'polypeptide(L)'
;MHKSDWDDLRFVLAVAEEGSLNAAARRLGVNHATVLRRVAAFEALHGAAIFLRSARGYAVRPEKMALIGAVQDAAAAMHRVETMGDARTEPALTPVRLTSTDSFYVHVLPKIVPDLLRQGVFVELGVSNDRVDLGRLRAEITVRPAMELPADLTGTSPADLGFAVFRTVGQEELGWLGLTGPLARSKPAIWMTETGVSDHLVGGADSFVALREMVAAGMGQAILPAFLGTDDPRIERVDTSMPAMSVPIWVASHSEHADLPRLVRIRKVLSEALSSRAGWLAGLEGRS
;
A
#
# COMPACT_ATOMS: atom_id res chain seq x y z
N MET A 1 18.65 29.25 18.15
CA MET A 1 17.92 28.09 17.63
C MET A 1 16.45 28.30 17.96
N HIS A 2 15.66 28.87 17.03
CA HIS A 2 14.22 29.06 17.24
C HIS A 2 13.54 27.68 17.21
N LYS A 3 12.98 27.27 18.34
CA LYS A 3 12.11 26.08 18.43
C LYS A 3 10.86 26.37 17.60
N SER A 4 10.53 25.51 16.62
CA SER A 4 9.19 25.50 16.04
C SER A 4 8.21 25.22 17.18
N ASP A 5 7.22 26.09 17.35
CA ASP A 5 6.18 25.87 18.32
C ASP A 5 5.30 24.69 17.82
N TRP A 6 5.05 23.70 18.67
CA TRP A 6 4.17 22.57 18.34
C TRP A 6 2.81 23.05 17.81
N ASP A 7 2.31 24.15 18.35
CA ASP A 7 1.06 24.74 17.88
C ASP A 7 1.13 25.13 16.41
N ASP A 8 2.26 25.67 15.89
CA ASP A 8 2.38 26.04 14.49
C ASP A 8 2.26 24.84 13.55
N LEU A 9 2.77 23.67 13.96
CA LEU A 9 2.63 22.40 13.21
C LEU A 9 1.16 21.99 13.03
N ARG A 10 0.32 22.14 14.05
CA ARG A 10 -1.13 21.85 13.99
C ARG A 10 -1.84 22.70 12.95
N PHE A 11 -1.46 23.98 12.82
CA PHE A 11 -2.05 24.89 11.84
C PHE A 11 -1.63 24.53 10.42
N VAL A 12 -0.35 24.22 10.20
CA VAL A 12 0.17 23.78 8.91
C VAL A 12 -0.51 22.48 8.48
N LEU A 13 -0.62 21.52 9.38
CA LEU A 13 -1.30 20.26 9.10
C LEU A 13 -2.76 20.44 8.73
N ALA A 14 -3.51 21.24 9.49
CA ALA A 14 -4.91 21.52 9.19
C ALA A 14 -5.10 22.16 7.81
N VAL A 15 -4.22 23.08 7.40
CA VAL A 15 -4.28 23.69 6.05
C VAL A 15 -3.90 22.68 4.97
N ALA A 16 -2.94 21.79 5.21
CA ALA A 16 -2.54 20.76 4.27
C ALA A 16 -3.67 19.74 4.00
N GLU A 17 -4.43 19.42 5.04
CA GLU A 17 -5.54 18.45 4.95
C GLU A 17 -6.82 19.06 4.38
N GLU A 18 -7.15 20.28 4.79
CA GLU A 18 -8.38 20.97 4.38
C GLU A 18 -8.27 21.71 3.03
N GLY A 19 -7.05 21.98 2.57
CA GLY A 19 -6.80 22.75 1.34
C GLY A 19 -7.26 24.20 1.41
N SER A 20 -7.65 24.71 2.60
CA SER A 20 -8.26 26.05 2.76
C SER A 20 -8.02 26.58 4.17
N LEU A 21 -7.60 27.87 4.26
CA LEU A 21 -7.44 28.54 5.56
C LEU A 21 -8.77 28.66 6.32
N ASN A 22 -9.88 28.88 5.61
CA ASN A 22 -11.20 28.99 6.24
C ASN A 22 -11.69 27.64 6.80
N ALA A 23 -11.45 26.55 6.08
CA ALA A 23 -11.79 25.20 6.56
C ALA A 23 -10.91 24.81 7.76
N ALA A 24 -9.61 25.05 7.66
CA ALA A 24 -8.67 24.84 8.77
C ALA A 24 -9.05 25.68 10.02
N ALA A 25 -9.46 26.94 9.83
CA ALA A 25 -9.91 27.81 10.91
C ALA A 25 -11.15 27.24 11.63
N ARG A 26 -12.14 26.77 10.87
CA ARG A 26 -13.33 26.11 11.44
C ARG A 26 -12.98 24.87 12.23
N ARG A 27 -12.12 24.00 11.65
CA ARG A 27 -11.68 22.75 12.30
C ARG A 27 -10.93 23.00 13.61
N LEU A 28 -10.09 24.04 13.63
CA LEU A 28 -9.28 24.38 14.82
C LEU A 28 -10.00 25.29 15.83
N GLY A 29 -11.22 25.76 15.54
CA GLY A 29 -11.98 26.63 16.42
C GLY A 29 -11.37 28.04 16.58
N VAL A 30 -10.67 28.54 15.53
CA VAL A 30 -9.99 29.84 15.56
C VAL A 30 -10.42 30.70 14.37
N ASN A 31 -10.01 31.98 14.36
CA ASN A 31 -10.26 32.83 13.21
C ASN A 31 -9.21 32.64 12.08
N HIS A 32 -9.59 32.98 10.86
CA HIS A 32 -8.75 32.89 9.66
C HIS A 32 -7.39 33.61 9.81
N ALA A 33 -7.37 34.80 10.43
CA ALA A 33 -6.13 35.57 10.61
C ALA A 33 -5.12 34.85 11.51
N THR A 34 -5.61 34.11 12.49
CA THR A 34 -4.77 33.26 13.36
C THR A 34 -4.09 32.14 12.55
N VAL A 35 -4.87 31.42 11.73
CA VAL A 35 -4.32 30.36 10.86
C VAL A 35 -3.27 30.93 9.93
N LEU A 36 -3.57 32.04 9.22
CA LEU A 36 -2.66 32.68 8.31
C LEU A 36 -1.36 33.09 8.98
N ARG A 37 -1.44 33.72 10.17
CA ARG A 37 -0.24 34.15 10.92
C ARG A 37 0.63 32.98 11.36
N ARG A 38 0.03 31.87 11.82
CA ARG A 38 0.74 30.66 12.29
C ARG A 38 1.43 29.95 11.15
N VAL A 39 0.74 29.80 10.01
CA VAL A 39 1.33 29.23 8.80
C VAL A 39 2.50 30.09 8.30
N ALA A 40 2.33 31.44 8.26
CA ALA A 40 3.40 32.34 7.85
C ALA A 40 4.61 32.30 8.79
N ALA A 41 4.40 32.17 10.11
CA ALA A 41 5.48 32.00 11.09
C ALA A 41 6.26 30.71 10.84
N PHE A 42 5.57 29.61 10.56
CA PHE A 42 6.20 28.33 10.24
C PHE A 42 6.97 28.39 8.92
N GLU A 43 6.40 28.99 7.86
CA GLU A 43 7.07 29.18 6.58
C GLU A 43 8.35 30.05 6.73
N ALA A 44 8.28 31.11 7.53
CA ALA A 44 9.44 31.98 7.81
C ALA A 44 10.55 31.21 8.55
N LEU A 45 10.21 30.35 9.51
CA LEU A 45 11.18 29.53 10.24
C LEU A 45 11.91 28.53 9.31
N HIS A 46 11.18 27.95 8.35
CA HIS A 46 11.72 26.99 7.39
C HIS A 46 12.31 27.62 6.12
N GLY A 47 12.35 28.96 6.04
CA GLY A 47 12.99 29.72 4.98
C GLY A 47 12.34 29.56 3.59
N ALA A 48 11.16 28.93 3.50
CA ALA A 48 10.48 28.71 2.23
C ALA A 48 8.97 28.49 2.41
N ALA A 49 8.19 28.93 1.40
CA ALA A 49 6.76 28.67 1.36
C ALA A 49 6.47 27.16 1.26
N ILE A 50 5.52 26.68 2.06
CA ILE A 50 5.08 25.29 2.08
C ILE A 50 3.92 25.08 1.11
N PHE A 51 3.10 26.10 0.92
CA PHE A 51 1.89 26.00 0.12
C PHE A 51 1.99 26.77 -1.21
N LEU A 52 1.40 26.18 -2.24
CA LEU A 52 1.01 26.88 -3.47
C LEU A 52 -0.38 27.47 -3.22
N ARG A 53 -0.49 28.79 -3.44
CA ARG A 53 -1.77 29.53 -3.33
C ARG A 53 -2.40 29.67 -4.71
N SER A 54 -3.65 29.27 -4.87
CA SER A 54 -4.38 29.40 -6.12
C SER A 54 -5.82 29.82 -5.86
N ALA A 55 -6.57 30.11 -6.92
CA ALA A 55 -8.02 30.34 -6.83
C ALA A 55 -8.80 29.12 -6.29
N ARG A 56 -8.19 27.90 -6.34
CA ARG A 56 -8.76 26.66 -5.84
C ARG A 56 -8.38 26.39 -4.37
N GLY A 57 -7.58 27.25 -3.74
CA GLY A 57 -7.14 27.10 -2.34
C GLY A 57 -5.64 26.91 -2.17
N TYR A 58 -5.27 26.13 -1.15
CA TYR A 58 -3.92 25.85 -0.74
C TYR A 58 -3.56 24.40 -1.05
N ALA A 59 -2.49 24.18 -1.82
CA ALA A 59 -1.92 22.85 -2.08
C ALA A 59 -0.50 22.79 -1.54
N VAL A 60 -0.10 21.66 -0.96
CA VAL A 60 1.29 21.45 -0.51
C VAL A 60 2.20 21.42 -1.73
N ARG A 61 3.33 22.12 -1.66
CA ARG A 61 4.37 22.05 -2.69
C ARG A 61 4.96 20.65 -2.76
N PRO A 62 5.22 20.10 -3.96
CA PRO A 62 5.77 18.74 -4.10
C PRO A 62 7.04 18.52 -3.28
N GLU A 63 7.95 19.50 -3.28
CA GLU A 63 9.21 19.48 -2.54
C GLU A 63 9.06 19.59 -1.01
N LYS A 64 7.84 19.87 -0.51
CA LYS A 64 7.50 19.97 0.92
C LYS A 64 6.63 18.81 1.42
N MET A 65 6.31 17.85 0.56
CA MET A 65 5.49 16.68 0.94
C MET A 65 6.14 15.86 2.07
N ALA A 66 7.46 15.67 2.03
CA ALA A 66 8.19 14.96 3.08
C ALA A 66 8.10 15.68 4.44
N LEU A 67 8.17 17.02 4.43
CA LEU A 67 8.01 17.82 5.65
C LEU A 67 6.59 17.66 6.23
N ILE A 68 5.56 17.69 5.40
CA ILE A 68 4.18 17.48 5.85
C ILE A 68 3.99 16.06 6.40
N GLY A 69 4.60 15.04 5.79
CA GLY A 69 4.64 13.69 6.32
C GLY A 69 5.21 13.64 7.74
N ALA A 70 6.37 14.25 7.97
CA ALA A 70 7.00 14.32 9.29
C ALA A 70 6.12 15.08 10.32
N VAL A 71 5.42 16.14 9.90
CA VAL A 71 4.48 16.86 10.77
C VAL A 71 3.30 15.98 11.17
N GLN A 72 2.80 15.15 10.26
CA GLN A 72 1.72 14.20 10.54
C GLN A 72 2.14 13.11 11.51
N ASP A 73 3.35 12.57 11.36
CA ASP A 73 3.92 11.58 12.28
C ASP A 73 4.07 12.17 13.70
N ALA A 74 4.55 13.41 13.79
CA ALA A 74 4.64 14.13 15.05
C ALA A 74 3.26 14.36 15.68
N ALA A 75 2.25 14.76 14.90
CA ALA A 75 0.87 14.95 15.37
C ALA A 75 0.27 13.64 15.89
N ALA A 76 0.49 12.54 15.19
CA ALA A 76 0.04 11.22 15.63
C ALA A 76 0.74 10.78 16.93
N ALA A 77 2.05 11.07 17.08
CA ALA A 77 2.79 10.78 18.30
C ALA A 77 2.26 11.59 19.50
N MET A 78 1.97 12.88 19.32
CA MET A 78 1.41 13.73 20.38
C MET A 78 0.00 13.29 20.77
N HIS A 79 -0.84 12.95 19.81
CA HIS A 79 -2.17 12.42 20.10
C HIS A 79 -2.10 11.12 20.92
N ARG A 80 -1.11 10.24 20.64
CA ARG A 80 -0.84 9.07 21.49
C ARG A 80 -0.48 9.43 22.94
N VAL A 81 0.34 10.47 23.13
CA VAL A 81 0.72 10.94 24.48
C VAL A 81 -0.49 11.51 25.22
N GLU A 82 -1.32 12.32 24.55
CA GLU A 82 -2.55 12.89 25.12
C GLU A 82 -3.54 11.80 25.55
N THR A 83 -3.70 10.74 24.74
CA THR A 83 -4.61 9.62 25.06
C THR A 83 -4.06 8.67 26.12
N MET A 84 -2.74 8.59 26.31
CA MET A 84 -2.12 7.82 27.40
C MET A 84 -2.35 8.43 28.80
N GLY A 85 -2.65 9.74 28.88
CA GLY A 85 -2.91 10.45 30.14
C GLY A 85 -4.33 10.28 30.69
N ASP A 86 -5.26 9.81 29.89
CA ASP A 86 -6.67 9.70 30.28
C ASP A 86 -7.03 8.24 30.62
N ALA A 87 -6.81 7.87 31.89
CA ALA A 87 -7.05 6.53 32.47
C ALA A 87 -8.53 6.07 32.42
N ARG A 88 -9.43 6.82 31.79
CA ARG A 88 -10.87 6.55 31.69
C ARG A 88 -11.34 6.22 30.27
N THR A 89 -10.47 6.38 29.27
CA THR A 89 -10.77 5.95 27.89
C THR A 89 -9.90 4.74 27.62
N GLU A 90 -10.49 3.61 27.24
CA GLU A 90 -9.72 2.53 26.64
C GLU A 90 -8.81 3.17 25.60
N PRO A 91 -7.49 2.85 25.56
CA PRO A 91 -6.58 3.50 24.64
C PRO A 91 -7.17 3.29 23.24
N ALA A 92 -7.59 4.39 22.61
CA ALA A 92 -8.03 4.35 21.23
C ALA A 92 -6.91 3.67 20.45
N LEU A 93 -7.17 2.43 20.02
CA LEU A 93 -6.18 1.59 19.35
C LEU A 93 -5.69 2.35 18.13
N THR A 94 -4.50 2.95 18.23
CA THR A 94 -3.92 3.65 17.09
C THR A 94 -3.82 2.66 15.94
N PRO A 95 -4.52 2.86 14.82
CA PRO A 95 -4.50 1.91 13.73
C PRO A 95 -3.09 1.70 13.23
N VAL A 96 -2.75 0.47 12.92
CA VAL A 96 -1.56 0.16 12.12
C VAL A 96 -1.93 0.32 10.67
N ARG A 97 -1.26 1.21 9.96
CA ARG A 97 -1.48 1.40 8.54
C ARG A 97 -0.65 0.41 7.75
N LEU A 98 -1.34 -0.51 7.09
CA LEU A 98 -0.76 -1.54 6.26
C LEU A 98 -1.07 -1.26 4.80
N THR A 99 -0.06 -1.30 3.93
CA THR A 99 -0.24 -1.18 2.48
C THR A 99 0.05 -2.49 1.77
N SER A 100 -0.66 -2.74 0.68
CA SER A 100 -0.46 -3.90 -0.18
C SER A 100 -0.89 -3.63 -1.62
N THR A 101 -0.66 -4.61 -2.51
CA THR A 101 -1.23 -4.62 -3.86
C THR A 101 -2.72 -4.99 -3.82
N ASP A 102 -3.45 -4.66 -4.88
CA ASP A 102 -4.89 -4.91 -4.99
C ASP A 102 -5.27 -6.38 -4.83
N SER A 103 -4.55 -7.31 -5.46
CA SER A 103 -4.78 -8.75 -5.36
C SER A 103 -4.59 -9.27 -3.93
N PHE A 104 -3.59 -8.77 -3.22
CA PHE A 104 -3.37 -9.10 -1.81
C PHE A 104 -4.42 -8.46 -0.91
N TYR A 105 -4.80 -7.22 -1.20
CA TYR A 105 -5.83 -6.53 -0.44
C TYR A 105 -7.17 -7.27 -0.47
N VAL A 106 -7.57 -7.77 -1.65
CA VAL A 106 -8.86 -8.44 -1.83
C VAL A 106 -8.84 -9.90 -1.36
N HIS A 107 -7.74 -10.64 -1.61
CA HIS A 107 -7.75 -12.11 -1.48
C HIS A 107 -6.86 -12.66 -0.36
N VAL A 108 -5.80 -11.96 0.04
CA VAL A 108 -4.82 -12.45 1.02
C VAL A 108 -5.03 -11.80 2.39
N LEU A 109 -5.05 -10.46 2.45
CA LEU A 109 -5.17 -9.73 3.72
C LEU A 109 -6.43 -10.05 4.50
N PRO A 110 -7.62 -10.21 3.90
CA PRO A 110 -8.83 -10.60 4.64
C PRO A 110 -8.71 -11.96 5.33
N LYS A 111 -7.82 -12.83 4.87
CA LYS A 111 -7.56 -14.15 5.48
C LYS A 111 -6.57 -14.12 6.65
N ILE A 112 -5.75 -13.04 6.77
CA ILE A 112 -4.69 -12.94 7.79
C ILE A 112 -4.90 -11.79 8.79
N VAL A 113 -5.54 -10.70 8.40
CA VAL A 113 -5.83 -9.54 9.27
C VAL A 113 -6.72 -9.88 10.46
N PRO A 114 -7.71 -10.79 10.37
CA PRO A 114 -8.50 -11.18 11.55
C PRO A 114 -7.66 -11.67 12.73
N ASP A 115 -6.49 -12.28 12.49
CA ASP A 115 -5.58 -12.70 13.55
C ASP A 115 -4.99 -11.52 14.32
N LEU A 116 -4.71 -10.41 13.64
CA LEU A 116 -4.27 -9.15 14.24
C LEU A 116 -5.40 -8.51 15.06
N LEU A 117 -6.62 -8.49 14.52
CA LEU A 117 -7.78 -7.93 15.21
C LEU A 117 -8.06 -8.68 16.53
N ARG A 118 -7.97 -10.04 16.51
CA ARG A 118 -8.10 -10.85 17.74
C ARG A 118 -7.03 -10.55 18.79
N GLN A 119 -5.87 -10.04 18.38
CA GLN A 119 -4.81 -9.59 19.28
C GLN A 119 -4.93 -8.12 19.69
N GLY A 120 -6.07 -7.47 19.41
CA GLY A 120 -6.32 -6.08 19.75
C GLY A 120 -5.56 -5.08 18.88
N VAL A 121 -5.11 -5.48 17.68
CA VAL A 121 -4.46 -4.57 16.73
C VAL A 121 -5.50 -4.05 15.75
N PHE A 122 -5.81 -2.76 15.83
CA PHE A 122 -6.63 -2.11 14.81
C PHE A 122 -5.80 -1.85 13.55
N VAL A 123 -6.29 -2.28 12.38
CA VAL A 123 -5.56 -2.19 11.11
C VAL A 123 -6.33 -1.31 10.13
N GLU A 124 -5.65 -0.32 9.58
CA GLU A 124 -6.11 0.48 8.44
C GLU A 124 -5.39 -0.01 7.18
N LEU A 125 -6.15 -0.42 6.16
CA LEU A 125 -5.60 -1.02 4.95
C LEU A 125 -5.58 -0.02 3.80
N GLY A 126 -4.42 0.15 3.16
CA GLY A 126 -4.23 0.93 1.94
C GLY A 126 -3.86 0.07 0.74
N VAL A 127 -4.35 0.45 -0.45
CA VAL A 127 -4.06 -0.24 -1.72
C VAL A 127 -3.16 0.61 -2.59
N SER A 128 -2.11 0.01 -3.14
CA SER A 128 -1.29 0.61 -4.18
C SER A 128 -0.56 -0.48 -4.97
N ASN A 129 -0.68 -0.46 -6.30
CA ASN A 129 0.11 -1.30 -7.21
C ASN A 129 1.44 -0.64 -7.61
N ASP A 130 1.65 0.62 -7.25
CA ASP A 130 2.91 1.33 -7.49
C ASP A 130 4.04 0.84 -6.57
N ARG A 131 5.27 1.30 -6.86
CA ARG A 131 6.42 1.06 -5.98
C ARG A 131 6.12 1.50 -4.55
N VAL A 132 6.65 0.74 -3.59
CA VAL A 132 6.49 1.06 -2.17
C VAL A 132 7.18 2.37 -1.86
N ASP A 133 6.40 3.32 -1.39
CA ASP A 133 6.86 4.50 -0.69
C ASP A 133 5.98 4.61 0.57
N LEU A 134 6.48 4.07 1.69
CA LEU A 134 5.72 4.06 2.95
C LEU A 134 5.45 5.47 3.47
N GLY A 135 6.38 6.39 3.25
CA GLY A 135 6.22 7.79 3.64
C GLY A 135 5.07 8.45 2.88
N ARG A 136 5.03 8.30 1.55
CA ARG A 136 3.96 8.83 0.68
C ARG A 136 2.62 8.16 0.96
N LEU A 137 2.62 6.85 1.19
CA LEU A 137 1.42 6.06 1.47
C LEU A 137 0.96 6.17 2.93
N ARG A 138 1.74 6.85 3.79
CA ARG A 138 1.50 6.95 5.23
C ARG A 138 1.29 5.58 5.89
N ALA A 139 1.98 4.56 5.41
CA ALA A 139 1.89 3.21 5.91
C ALA A 139 3.07 2.86 6.80
N GLU A 140 2.84 2.07 7.85
CA GLU A 140 3.87 1.60 8.77
C GLU A 140 4.43 0.24 8.32
N ILE A 141 3.60 -0.57 7.67
CA ILE A 141 3.97 -1.91 7.21
C ILE A 141 3.50 -2.09 5.76
N THR A 142 4.30 -2.78 4.98
CA THR A 142 3.91 -3.27 3.65
C THR A 142 3.90 -4.79 3.62
N VAL A 143 2.90 -5.38 2.95
CA VAL A 143 2.85 -6.80 2.58
C VAL A 143 2.68 -6.88 1.09
N ARG A 144 3.75 -7.24 0.36
CA ARG A 144 3.66 -7.29 -1.11
C ARG A 144 4.71 -8.16 -1.77
N PRO A 145 4.41 -8.68 -2.96
CA PRO A 145 5.40 -9.31 -3.83
C PRO A 145 6.36 -8.25 -4.38
N ALA A 146 7.65 -8.52 -4.32
CA ALA A 146 8.69 -7.74 -4.99
C ALA A 146 9.95 -8.58 -5.16
N MET A 147 10.69 -8.39 -6.27
CA MET A 147 11.96 -9.08 -6.50
C MET A 147 13.00 -8.71 -5.46
N GLU A 148 13.02 -7.43 -5.07
CA GLU A 148 13.95 -6.87 -4.09
C GLU A 148 13.21 -5.95 -3.14
N LEU A 149 13.66 -5.91 -1.90
CA LEU A 149 13.19 -4.96 -0.91
C LEU A 149 13.95 -3.63 -1.11
N PRO A 150 13.27 -2.47 -1.17
CA PRO A 150 13.92 -1.16 -1.16
C PRO A 150 14.88 -1.00 0.03
N ALA A 151 16.00 -0.29 -0.17
CA ALA A 151 17.08 -0.18 0.81
C ALA A 151 16.67 0.55 2.11
N ASP A 152 15.63 1.37 2.05
CA ASP A 152 15.05 2.08 3.19
C ASP A 152 14.06 1.22 4.00
N LEU A 153 13.78 0.00 3.54
CA LEU A 153 12.89 -0.94 4.21
C LEU A 153 13.66 -2.12 4.83
N THR A 154 13.13 -2.63 5.92
CA THR A 154 13.62 -3.84 6.61
C THR A 154 12.45 -4.80 6.83
N GLY A 155 12.65 -6.08 6.52
CA GLY A 155 11.60 -7.08 6.62
C GLY A 155 12.06 -8.50 6.34
N THR A 156 11.09 -9.40 6.23
CA THR A 156 11.27 -10.81 5.91
C THR A 156 10.43 -11.21 4.71
N SER A 157 10.85 -12.28 4.02
CA SER A 157 10.05 -12.90 2.94
C SER A 157 9.61 -14.30 3.39
N PRO A 158 8.42 -14.42 4.01
CA PRO A 158 7.96 -15.69 4.59
C PRO A 158 7.38 -16.67 3.57
N ALA A 159 7.09 -16.25 2.35
CA ALA A 159 6.52 -17.06 1.29
C ALA A 159 6.82 -16.46 -0.09
N ASP A 160 6.63 -17.25 -1.13
CA ASP A 160 6.73 -16.85 -2.52
C ASP A 160 5.35 -16.80 -3.20
N LEU A 161 5.17 -15.82 -4.07
CA LEU A 161 4.02 -15.72 -4.96
C LEU A 161 4.32 -16.47 -6.26
N GLY A 162 3.60 -17.56 -6.53
CA GLY A 162 3.67 -18.28 -7.79
C GLY A 162 2.75 -17.68 -8.86
N PHE A 163 3.08 -17.90 -10.13
CA PHE A 163 2.30 -17.47 -11.29
C PHE A 163 1.95 -18.66 -12.18
N ALA A 164 0.80 -18.58 -12.84
CA ALA A 164 0.37 -19.53 -13.85
C ALA A 164 -0.44 -18.83 -14.93
N VAL A 165 -0.59 -19.48 -16.07
CA VAL A 165 -1.47 -19.01 -17.16
C VAL A 165 -2.89 -19.50 -16.88
N PHE A 166 -3.85 -18.63 -17.08
CA PHE A 166 -5.27 -18.93 -16.93
C PHE A 166 -6.06 -18.47 -18.14
N ARG A 167 -7.11 -19.23 -18.48
CA ARG A 167 -8.09 -18.92 -19.51
C ARG A 167 -9.51 -19.20 -18.99
N THR A 168 -10.50 -18.74 -19.72
CA THR A 168 -11.91 -19.12 -19.46
C THR A 168 -12.09 -20.63 -19.64
N VAL A 169 -12.84 -21.26 -18.74
CA VAL A 169 -13.14 -22.69 -18.81
C VAL A 169 -13.79 -23.06 -20.17
N GLY A 170 -13.20 -24.06 -20.84
CA GLY A 170 -13.74 -24.60 -22.09
C GLY A 170 -13.52 -23.71 -23.33
N GLN A 171 -12.72 -22.65 -23.24
CA GLN A 171 -12.33 -21.83 -24.39
C GLN A 171 -10.88 -22.14 -24.78
N GLU A 172 -10.65 -22.42 -26.06
CA GLU A 172 -9.34 -22.62 -26.63
C GLU A 172 -8.97 -21.45 -27.55
N GLU A 173 -7.69 -21.32 -27.89
CA GLU A 173 -7.16 -20.33 -28.83
C GLU A 173 -7.48 -18.85 -28.51
N LEU A 174 -7.40 -18.47 -27.24
CA LEU A 174 -7.56 -17.07 -26.83
C LEU A 174 -6.26 -16.30 -27.02
N GLY A 175 -6.38 -15.04 -27.46
CA GLY A 175 -5.27 -14.09 -27.45
C GLY A 175 -4.79 -13.77 -26.03
N TRP A 176 -3.64 -13.10 -25.92
CA TRP A 176 -3.04 -12.76 -24.62
C TRP A 176 -3.51 -11.40 -24.11
N LEU A 177 -3.75 -11.33 -22.81
CA LEU A 177 -3.94 -10.08 -22.09
C LEU A 177 -2.61 -9.63 -21.47
N GLY A 178 -2.24 -8.39 -21.73
CA GLY A 178 -0.98 -7.80 -21.31
C GLY A 178 -1.02 -7.22 -19.89
N LEU A 179 0.16 -7.13 -19.29
CA LEU A 179 0.43 -6.52 -18.01
C LEU A 179 0.89 -5.07 -18.25
N THR A 180 0.08 -4.09 -17.88
CA THR A 180 0.34 -2.67 -18.15
C THR A 180 0.66 -1.88 -16.88
N GLY A 181 0.98 -0.59 -16.99
CA GLY A 181 1.25 0.29 -15.85
C GLY A 181 2.32 -0.26 -14.90
N PRO A 182 2.06 -0.29 -13.59
CA PRO A 182 2.99 -0.85 -12.60
C PRO A 182 3.36 -2.31 -12.87
N LEU A 183 2.44 -3.11 -13.42
CA LEU A 183 2.64 -4.53 -13.70
C LEU A 183 3.58 -4.79 -14.90
N ALA A 184 3.82 -3.81 -15.77
CA ALA A 184 4.72 -3.94 -16.92
C ALA A 184 6.18 -4.26 -16.53
N ARG A 185 6.55 -4.05 -15.26
CA ARG A 185 7.88 -4.36 -14.71
C ARG A 185 7.91 -5.67 -13.92
N SER A 186 6.81 -6.39 -13.89
CA SER A 186 6.72 -7.67 -13.19
C SER A 186 7.47 -8.77 -13.93
N LYS A 187 7.89 -9.81 -13.21
CA LYS A 187 8.55 -10.97 -13.80
C LYS A 187 7.73 -11.63 -14.92
N PRO A 188 6.39 -11.79 -14.79
CA PRO A 188 5.55 -12.23 -15.91
C PRO A 188 5.60 -11.33 -17.13
N ALA A 189 5.55 -10.00 -16.97
CA ALA A 189 5.59 -9.07 -18.10
C ALA A 189 6.93 -9.12 -18.85
N ILE A 190 8.04 -9.25 -18.12
CA ILE A 190 9.38 -9.42 -18.69
C ILE A 190 9.41 -10.68 -19.55
N TRP A 191 8.93 -11.82 -19.03
CA TRP A 191 8.85 -13.07 -19.77
C TRP A 191 8.00 -12.95 -21.05
N MET A 192 6.83 -12.28 -20.99
CA MET A 192 5.99 -12.05 -22.17
C MET A 192 6.73 -11.25 -23.24
N THR A 193 7.55 -10.28 -22.86
CA THR A 193 8.36 -9.49 -23.80
C THR A 193 9.49 -10.31 -24.40
N GLU A 194 10.22 -11.07 -23.59
CA GLU A 194 11.37 -11.89 -24.02
C GLU A 194 10.95 -13.03 -24.97
N THR A 195 9.72 -13.51 -24.85
CA THR A 195 9.17 -14.60 -25.66
C THR A 195 8.35 -14.14 -26.87
N GLY A 196 8.19 -12.83 -27.07
CA GLY A 196 7.39 -12.25 -28.16
C GLY A 196 5.88 -12.36 -27.96
N VAL A 197 5.42 -12.86 -26.81
CA VAL A 197 3.97 -12.92 -26.48
C VAL A 197 3.37 -11.53 -26.44
N SER A 198 4.13 -10.53 -25.99
CA SER A 198 3.69 -9.14 -25.94
C SER A 198 3.40 -8.49 -27.31
N ASP A 199 3.81 -9.11 -28.41
CA ASP A 199 3.57 -8.58 -29.77
C ASP A 199 2.15 -8.91 -30.28
N HIS A 200 1.42 -9.79 -29.59
CA HIS A 200 0.11 -10.31 -29.98
C HIS A 200 -0.96 -10.16 -28.89
N LEU A 201 -0.97 -8.99 -28.23
CA LEU A 201 -1.95 -8.71 -27.17
C LEU A 201 -3.31 -8.30 -27.74
N VAL A 202 -4.37 -8.84 -27.16
CA VAL A 202 -5.77 -8.48 -27.46
C VAL A 202 -6.36 -7.48 -26.47
N GLY A 203 -5.64 -7.19 -25.38
CA GLY A 203 -6.03 -6.25 -24.34
C GLY A 203 -5.02 -6.26 -23.19
N GLY A 204 -5.31 -5.58 -22.09
CA GLY A 204 -4.44 -5.59 -20.90
C GLY A 204 -4.97 -4.73 -19.78
N ALA A 205 -4.37 -4.89 -18.58
CA ALA A 205 -4.69 -4.09 -17.40
C ALA A 205 -3.47 -3.89 -16.49
N ASP A 206 -3.56 -2.93 -15.59
CA ASP A 206 -2.57 -2.60 -14.56
C ASP A 206 -2.89 -3.20 -13.17
N SER A 207 -3.83 -4.16 -13.16
CA SER A 207 -4.36 -4.83 -11.99
C SER A 207 -4.55 -6.33 -12.29
N PHE A 208 -4.00 -7.21 -11.45
CA PHE A 208 -4.23 -8.66 -11.56
C PHE A 208 -5.69 -9.03 -11.27
N VAL A 209 -6.38 -8.28 -10.41
CA VAL A 209 -7.81 -8.49 -10.16
C VAL A 209 -8.62 -8.16 -11.43
N ALA A 210 -8.32 -7.07 -12.10
CA ALA A 210 -8.96 -6.71 -13.37
C ALA A 210 -8.64 -7.75 -14.47
N LEU A 211 -7.38 -8.19 -14.60
CA LEU A 211 -7.00 -9.24 -15.57
C LEU A 211 -7.76 -10.54 -15.33
N ARG A 212 -7.95 -10.96 -14.07
CA ARG A 212 -8.75 -12.14 -13.74
C ARG A 212 -10.20 -11.98 -14.26
N GLU A 213 -10.83 -10.84 -14.03
CA GLU A 213 -12.18 -10.57 -14.52
C GLU A 213 -12.25 -10.54 -16.05
N MET A 214 -11.23 -9.99 -16.73
CA MET A 214 -11.14 -10.02 -18.19
C MET A 214 -11.02 -11.46 -18.72
N VAL A 215 -10.18 -12.29 -18.08
CA VAL A 215 -10.08 -13.72 -18.39
C VAL A 215 -11.42 -14.41 -18.19
N ALA A 216 -12.06 -14.20 -17.04
CA ALA A 216 -13.37 -14.81 -16.72
C ALA A 216 -14.49 -14.38 -17.66
N ALA A 217 -14.37 -13.20 -18.28
CA ALA A 217 -15.29 -12.69 -19.31
C ALA A 217 -14.98 -13.20 -20.75
N GLY A 218 -13.96 -14.03 -20.93
CA GLY A 218 -13.61 -14.59 -22.23
C GLY A 218 -12.82 -13.64 -23.14
N MET A 219 -12.22 -12.57 -22.61
CA MET A 219 -11.50 -11.58 -23.40
C MET A 219 -10.12 -12.06 -23.86
N GLY A 220 -9.55 -13.07 -23.20
CA GLY A 220 -8.22 -13.58 -23.50
C GLY A 220 -7.69 -14.47 -22.38
N GLN A 221 -6.47 -14.99 -22.53
CA GLN A 221 -5.72 -15.67 -21.48
C GLN A 221 -4.69 -14.72 -20.86
N ALA A 222 -4.35 -14.94 -19.59
CA ALA A 222 -3.40 -14.10 -18.86
C ALA A 222 -2.52 -14.90 -17.89
N ILE A 223 -1.34 -14.33 -17.57
CA ILE A 223 -0.52 -14.78 -16.44
C ILE A 223 -1.06 -14.09 -15.19
N LEU A 224 -1.53 -14.89 -14.25
CA LEU A 224 -2.06 -14.40 -12.97
C LEU A 224 -1.28 -14.99 -11.80
N PRO A 225 -1.28 -14.31 -10.62
CA PRO A 225 -0.96 -14.97 -9.36
C PRO A 225 -1.73 -16.28 -9.22
N ALA A 226 -1.04 -17.38 -8.93
CA ALA A 226 -1.63 -18.72 -8.98
C ALA A 226 -2.86 -18.84 -8.07
N PHE A 227 -2.79 -18.28 -6.83
CA PHE A 227 -3.91 -18.29 -5.89
C PHE A 227 -5.16 -17.59 -6.45
N LEU A 228 -4.95 -16.55 -7.28
CA LEU A 228 -6.04 -15.72 -7.80
C LEU A 228 -6.86 -16.45 -8.86
N GLY A 229 -6.21 -17.31 -9.66
CA GLY A 229 -6.87 -18.10 -10.68
C GLY A 229 -7.38 -19.45 -10.17
N THR A 230 -6.65 -20.10 -9.26
CA THR A 230 -7.03 -21.43 -8.73
C THR A 230 -8.35 -21.39 -7.95
N ASP A 231 -8.62 -20.30 -7.23
CA ASP A 231 -9.84 -20.15 -6.43
C ASP A 231 -11.07 -19.73 -7.26
N ASP A 232 -10.91 -19.40 -8.56
CA ASP A 232 -12.01 -18.94 -9.42
C ASP A 232 -12.54 -20.07 -10.33
N PRO A 233 -13.79 -20.51 -10.17
CA PRO A 233 -14.37 -21.60 -10.98
C PRO A 233 -14.64 -21.23 -12.43
N ARG A 234 -14.60 -19.94 -12.79
CA ARG A 234 -14.87 -19.47 -14.15
C ARG A 234 -13.68 -19.63 -15.10
N ILE A 235 -12.49 -19.82 -14.51
CA ILE A 235 -11.24 -19.91 -15.24
C ILE A 235 -10.49 -21.19 -14.86
N GLU A 236 -9.65 -21.66 -15.78
CA GLU A 236 -8.83 -22.85 -15.62
C GLU A 236 -7.35 -22.54 -15.87
N ARG A 237 -6.49 -23.28 -15.17
CA ARG A 237 -5.03 -23.22 -15.42
C ARG A 237 -4.71 -23.94 -16.74
N VAL A 238 -3.81 -23.33 -17.50
CA VAL A 238 -3.33 -23.87 -18.77
C VAL A 238 -1.88 -24.27 -18.65
N ASP A 239 -1.56 -25.47 -19.09
CA ASP A 239 -0.17 -25.90 -19.26
C ASP A 239 0.42 -25.22 -20.49
N THR A 240 1.50 -24.49 -20.29
CA THR A 240 2.21 -23.73 -21.33
C THR A 240 3.72 -23.95 -21.22
N SER A 241 4.46 -23.42 -22.18
CA SER A 241 5.93 -23.37 -22.12
C SER A 241 6.48 -22.37 -21.10
N MET A 242 5.61 -21.67 -20.33
CA MET A 242 6.03 -20.75 -19.30
C MET A 242 6.77 -21.51 -18.19
N PRO A 243 8.03 -21.14 -17.87
CA PRO A 243 8.77 -21.77 -16.79
C PRO A 243 8.09 -21.49 -15.44
N ALA A 244 8.31 -22.35 -14.45
CA ALA A 244 7.89 -22.09 -13.09
C ALA A 244 8.45 -20.73 -12.63
N MET A 245 7.57 -19.85 -12.18
CA MET A 245 7.90 -18.47 -11.85
C MET A 245 7.34 -18.08 -10.49
N SER A 246 8.21 -17.51 -9.65
CA SER A 246 7.80 -16.98 -8.36
C SER A 246 8.51 -15.66 -8.03
N VAL A 247 7.93 -14.94 -7.08
CA VAL A 247 8.45 -13.66 -6.56
C VAL A 247 8.29 -13.65 -5.05
N PRO A 248 9.33 -13.27 -4.27
CA PRO A 248 9.24 -13.19 -2.82
C PRO A 248 8.11 -12.24 -2.36
N ILE A 249 7.38 -12.64 -1.31
CA ILE A 249 6.38 -11.81 -0.64
C ILE A 249 7.01 -11.20 0.60
N TRP A 250 7.20 -9.90 0.61
CA TRP A 250 7.82 -9.18 1.70
C TRP A 250 6.80 -8.69 2.72
N VAL A 251 7.17 -8.85 4.01
CA VAL A 251 6.54 -8.18 5.15
C VAL A 251 7.57 -7.24 5.72
N ALA A 252 7.44 -5.95 5.47
CA ALA A 252 8.48 -4.97 5.76
C ALA A 252 7.93 -3.67 6.34
N SER A 253 8.79 -2.93 7.04
CA SER A 253 8.57 -1.57 7.53
C SER A 253 9.77 -0.69 7.22
N HIS A 254 9.65 0.63 7.40
CA HIS A 254 10.78 1.53 7.26
C HIS A 254 11.89 1.16 8.25
N SER A 255 13.15 1.19 7.80
CA SER A 255 14.32 0.75 8.60
C SER A 255 14.48 1.54 9.89
N GLU A 256 14.18 2.85 9.88
CA GLU A 256 14.21 3.70 11.09
C GLU A 256 13.22 3.27 12.17
N HIS A 257 12.14 2.58 11.81
CA HIS A 257 11.09 2.15 12.72
C HIS A 257 11.08 0.62 12.92
N ALA A 258 12.01 -0.09 12.29
CA ALA A 258 12.00 -1.55 12.23
C ALA A 258 12.04 -2.23 13.61
N ASP A 259 12.71 -1.60 14.58
CA ASP A 259 12.92 -2.15 15.92
C ASP A 259 11.83 -1.74 16.92
N LEU A 260 10.82 -0.96 16.50
CA LEU A 260 9.68 -0.65 17.37
C LEU A 260 8.95 -1.94 17.76
N PRO A 261 8.82 -2.26 19.08
CA PRO A 261 8.28 -3.54 19.54
C PRO A 261 6.92 -3.88 18.95
N ARG A 262 6.08 -2.86 18.74
CA ARG A 262 4.77 -2.99 18.10
C ARG A 262 4.90 -3.49 16.66
N LEU A 263 5.78 -2.89 15.84
CA LEU A 263 5.95 -3.27 14.43
C LEU A 263 6.63 -4.63 14.30
N VAL A 264 7.61 -4.93 15.15
CA VAL A 264 8.25 -6.26 15.22
C VAL A 264 7.21 -7.34 15.46
N ARG A 265 6.33 -7.16 16.46
CA ARG A 265 5.25 -8.10 16.77
C ARG A 265 4.30 -8.29 15.60
N ILE A 266 3.85 -7.20 14.96
CA ILE A 266 2.88 -7.27 13.87
C ILE A 266 3.50 -7.93 12.63
N ARG A 267 4.73 -7.58 12.25
CA ARG A 267 5.44 -8.25 11.16
C ARG A 267 5.59 -9.74 11.41
N LYS A 268 5.87 -10.15 12.65
CA LYS A 268 5.96 -11.56 13.02
C LYS A 268 4.62 -12.29 12.78
N VAL A 269 3.52 -11.75 13.27
CA VAL A 269 2.17 -12.35 13.08
C VAL A 269 1.82 -12.45 11.60
N LEU A 270 2.06 -11.39 10.81
CA LEU A 270 1.83 -11.40 9.37
C LEU A 270 2.71 -12.43 8.65
N SER A 271 3.98 -12.54 9.04
CA SER A 271 4.92 -13.51 8.45
C SER A 271 4.51 -14.95 8.75
N GLU A 272 4.13 -15.27 9.98
CA GLU A 272 3.63 -16.58 10.37
C GLU A 272 2.36 -16.96 9.60
N ALA A 273 1.43 -16.02 9.47
CA ALA A 273 0.20 -16.23 8.72
C ALA A 273 0.40 -16.43 7.21
N LEU A 274 1.40 -15.79 6.61
CA LEU A 274 1.78 -16.00 5.21
C LEU A 274 2.53 -17.32 5.03
N SER A 275 3.48 -17.65 5.93
CA SER A 275 4.18 -18.94 5.91
C SER A 275 3.23 -20.13 5.96
N SER A 276 2.17 -20.05 6.79
CA SER A 276 1.17 -21.13 6.89
C SER A 276 0.36 -21.33 5.63
N ARG A 277 0.43 -20.38 4.67
CA ARG A 277 -0.27 -20.39 3.38
C ARG A 277 0.68 -20.43 2.18
N ALA A 278 1.94 -20.75 2.41
CA ALA A 278 2.98 -20.70 1.38
C ALA A 278 2.65 -21.60 0.17
N GLY A 279 2.11 -22.79 0.39
CA GLY A 279 1.68 -23.70 -0.68
C GLY A 279 0.60 -23.10 -1.57
N TRP A 280 -0.43 -22.51 -0.98
CA TRP A 280 -1.51 -21.83 -1.68
C TRP A 280 -0.99 -20.61 -2.46
N LEU A 281 -0.15 -19.76 -1.85
CA LEU A 281 0.45 -18.58 -2.49
C LEU A 281 1.35 -18.95 -3.67
N ALA A 282 2.09 -20.05 -3.55
CA ALA A 282 2.95 -20.58 -4.61
C ALA A 282 2.16 -21.31 -5.72
N GLY A 283 0.86 -21.60 -5.52
CA GLY A 283 0.05 -22.35 -6.47
C GLY A 283 0.37 -23.85 -6.51
N LEU A 284 0.90 -24.39 -5.42
CA LEU A 284 1.23 -25.82 -5.26
C LEU A 284 0.05 -26.62 -4.70
N GLU A 285 -0.91 -25.95 -4.06
CA GLU A 285 -2.13 -26.55 -3.54
C GLU A 285 -3.23 -26.42 -4.59
N GLY A 286 -3.85 -27.55 -4.96
CA GLY A 286 -5.06 -27.58 -5.77
C GLY A 286 -6.26 -27.02 -4.99
N ARG A 287 -7.43 -26.87 -5.66
CA ARG A 287 -8.70 -26.52 -4.98
C ARG A 287 -8.92 -27.45 -3.79
N SER A 288 -8.95 -26.87 -2.59
CA SER A 288 -9.43 -27.56 -1.39
C SER A 288 -10.95 -27.55 -1.33
#